data_2a6a9ffca9a4757bae954004622871f7
#
_entry.id   2a6a9ffca9a4757bae954004622871f7
#
_cell.length_a   1.000
_cell.length_b   1.000
_cell.length_c   1.000
_cell.angle_alpha   90.00
_cell.angle_beta   90.00
_cell.angle_gamma   90.00
#
_symmetry.space_group_name_H-M   'P 1'
#
loop_
_entity.id
_entity.type
_entity.pdbx_description
1 polymer ?
#
loop_
_entity_poly.entity_id
_entity_poly.type
_entity_poly.pdbx_seq_one_letter_code
_entity_poly.pdbx_strand_id
1 'polypeptide(L)'
;MAERMVGKQAPRFEMDAVMVNKEFGKVSLEENMKNDKWTVLFFYPMDFTFVCPTEITSMSDRYDEFDDLDAEVIGVSTDTIHTHLAWINTDRKENGLGELKFPLAADTNHVVSREYGVLIEEEGVALRGLFIINPDGELQYAVVNHNNIGRDVDETLRVLQALQTGGLCPANWKPGQATL
;
A
#
# COMPACT_ATOMS: atom_id res chain seq x y z
N MET A 1 -15.85 -16.03 -12.58
CA MET A 1 -16.05 -16.18 -11.12
C MET A 1 -14.97 -15.37 -10.40
N ALA A 2 -15.34 -14.57 -9.41
CA ALA A 2 -14.36 -13.87 -8.60
C ALA A 2 -13.55 -14.91 -7.80
N GLU A 3 -12.22 -14.85 -7.91
CA GLU A 3 -11.35 -15.76 -7.20
C GLU A 3 -10.94 -15.17 -5.85
N ARG A 4 -10.98 -16.00 -4.80
CA ARG A 4 -10.49 -15.61 -3.47
C ARG A 4 -8.99 -15.35 -3.52
N MET A 5 -8.54 -14.23 -2.97
CA MET A 5 -7.12 -13.88 -2.85
C MET A 5 -6.61 -14.08 -1.41
N VAL A 6 -7.40 -13.67 -0.41
CA VAL A 6 -7.01 -13.80 1.01
C VAL A 6 -6.86 -15.27 1.40
N GLY A 7 -5.79 -15.58 2.09
CA GLY A 7 -5.39 -16.94 2.48
C GLY A 7 -4.70 -17.73 1.37
N LYS A 8 -4.18 -17.03 0.35
CA LYS A 8 -3.34 -17.60 -0.72
C LYS A 8 -2.05 -16.80 -0.86
N GLN A 9 -1.08 -17.34 -1.58
CA GLN A 9 0.10 -16.58 -1.97
C GLN A 9 -0.30 -15.35 -2.78
N ALA A 10 0.18 -14.18 -2.35
CA ALA A 10 -0.05 -12.94 -3.06
C ALA A 10 0.65 -12.95 -4.42
N PRO A 11 0.08 -12.29 -5.44
CA PRO A 11 0.77 -12.11 -6.71
C PRO A 11 2.14 -11.47 -6.50
N ARG A 12 3.19 -12.06 -7.06
CA ARG A 12 4.54 -11.51 -7.00
C ARG A 12 4.62 -10.28 -7.87
N PHE A 13 5.38 -9.30 -7.43
CA PHE A 13 5.62 -8.08 -8.19
C PHE A 13 7.06 -7.59 -8.06
N GLU A 14 7.52 -6.95 -9.09
CA GLU A 14 8.68 -6.06 -9.11
C GLU A 14 8.29 -4.83 -9.94
N MET A 15 8.46 -3.65 -9.38
CA MET A 15 8.11 -2.40 -10.06
C MET A 15 9.22 -1.37 -9.89
N ASP A 16 9.42 -0.54 -10.91
CA ASP A 16 10.20 0.67 -10.76
C ASP A 16 9.51 1.61 -9.76
N ALA A 17 10.29 2.32 -8.98
CA ALA A 17 9.78 3.18 -7.92
C ALA A 17 10.66 4.42 -7.70
N VAL A 18 10.06 5.45 -7.13
CA VAL A 18 10.79 6.54 -6.48
C VAL A 18 11.01 6.14 -5.03
N MET A 19 12.26 5.98 -4.64
CA MET A 19 12.65 5.57 -3.30
C MET A 19 12.60 6.75 -2.31
N VAL A 20 12.73 6.47 -1.02
CA VAL A 20 12.66 7.49 0.05
C VAL A 20 13.69 8.61 -0.13
N ASN A 21 14.88 8.30 -0.64
CA ASN A 21 15.92 9.27 -0.97
C ASN A 21 15.66 10.07 -2.26
N LYS A 22 14.49 9.88 -2.88
CA LYS A 22 14.09 10.47 -4.17
C LYS A 22 14.87 9.97 -5.39
N GLU A 23 15.65 8.92 -5.23
CA GLU A 23 16.29 8.24 -6.34
C GLU A 23 15.35 7.20 -6.97
N PHE A 24 15.59 6.88 -8.23
CA PHE A 24 14.89 5.79 -8.89
C PHE A 24 15.48 4.45 -8.46
N GLY A 25 14.61 3.51 -8.18
CA GLY A 25 14.98 2.16 -7.76
C GLY A 25 13.87 1.17 -8.10
N LYS A 26 13.88 0.05 -7.41
CA LYS A 26 12.87 -1.00 -7.58
C LYS A 26 12.34 -1.45 -6.23
N VAL A 27 11.09 -1.86 -6.21
CA VAL A 27 10.46 -2.55 -5.09
C VAL A 27 9.95 -3.92 -5.54
N SER A 28 10.05 -4.90 -4.66
CA SER A 28 9.50 -6.23 -4.94
C SER A 28 8.98 -6.89 -3.67
N LEU A 29 7.96 -7.73 -3.82
CA LEU A 29 7.45 -8.52 -2.71
C LEU A 29 8.52 -9.50 -2.20
N GLU A 30 9.28 -10.08 -3.10
CA GLU A 30 10.31 -11.04 -2.74
C GLU A 30 11.41 -10.44 -1.87
N GLU A 31 11.79 -9.18 -2.12
CA GLU A 31 12.77 -8.48 -1.29
C GLU A 31 12.25 -8.29 0.15
N ASN A 32 11.00 -7.89 0.30
CA ASN A 32 10.38 -7.77 1.64
C ASN A 32 10.32 -9.12 2.36
N MET A 33 9.99 -10.18 1.65
CA MET A 33 9.98 -11.54 2.21
C MET A 33 11.37 -11.99 2.66
N LYS A 34 12.41 -11.73 1.88
CA LYS A 34 13.80 -12.06 2.23
C LYS A 34 14.25 -11.33 3.49
N ASN A 35 13.75 -10.14 3.72
CA ASN A 35 14.04 -9.33 4.90
C ASN A 35 13.09 -9.59 6.07
N ASP A 36 12.26 -10.62 6.00
CA ASP A 36 11.26 -11.00 7.00
C ASP A 36 10.30 -9.86 7.36
N LYS A 37 9.91 -9.07 6.34
CA LYS A 37 9.02 -7.91 6.49
C LYS A 37 7.61 -8.21 6.02
N TRP A 38 6.64 -7.66 6.75
CA TRP A 38 5.27 -7.52 6.27
C TRP A 38 5.22 -6.50 5.14
N THR A 39 4.26 -6.65 4.23
CA THR A 39 4.04 -5.67 3.16
C THR A 39 2.64 -5.08 3.27
N VAL A 40 2.56 -3.76 3.34
CA VAL A 40 1.32 -3.00 3.16
C VAL A 40 1.38 -2.37 1.79
N LEU A 41 0.69 -2.98 0.84
CA LEU A 41 0.64 -2.55 -0.56
C LEU A 41 -0.67 -1.82 -0.79
N PHE A 42 -0.63 -0.54 -1.16
CA PHE A 42 -1.85 0.20 -1.46
C PHE A 42 -1.81 0.84 -2.85
N PHE A 43 -2.92 0.75 -3.53
CA PHE A 43 -3.13 1.33 -4.86
C PHE A 43 -3.96 2.61 -4.74
N TYR A 44 -3.68 3.57 -5.60
CA TYR A 44 -4.46 4.79 -5.74
C TYR A 44 -4.58 5.17 -7.22
N PRO A 45 -5.62 5.93 -7.62
CA PRO A 45 -5.92 6.10 -9.05
C PRO A 45 -4.90 6.94 -9.82
N MET A 46 -4.45 8.08 -9.28
CA MET A 46 -3.63 8.99 -10.07
C MET A 46 -2.92 10.03 -9.20
N ASP A 47 -1.69 10.37 -9.61
CA ASP A 47 -0.95 11.52 -9.07
C ASP A 47 -1.67 12.83 -9.37
N PHE A 48 -1.38 13.86 -8.58
CA PHE A 48 -1.92 15.22 -8.74
C PHE A 48 -3.45 15.31 -8.69
N THR A 49 -4.09 14.47 -7.86
CA THR A 49 -5.53 14.50 -7.59
C THR A 49 -5.82 15.01 -6.17
N PHE A 50 -7.05 14.82 -5.67
CA PHE A 50 -7.48 15.49 -4.44
C PHE A 50 -7.54 14.57 -3.20
N VAL A 51 -8.04 13.35 -3.34
CA VAL A 51 -8.12 12.38 -2.23
C VAL A 51 -6.77 11.69 -2.00
N CYS A 52 -6.07 11.35 -3.08
CA CYS A 52 -4.82 10.59 -3.02
C CYS A 52 -3.74 11.23 -2.12
N PRO A 53 -3.47 12.55 -2.20
CA PRO A 53 -2.44 13.13 -1.35
C PRO A 53 -2.81 13.06 0.13
N THR A 54 -4.09 13.11 0.50
CA THR A 54 -4.51 12.99 1.90
C THR A 54 -4.20 11.63 2.49
N GLU A 55 -4.38 10.56 1.71
CA GLU A 55 -4.06 9.20 2.13
C GLU A 55 -2.55 8.97 2.23
N ILE A 56 -1.81 9.34 1.18
CA ILE A 56 -0.37 9.11 1.07
C ILE A 56 0.38 9.87 2.17
N THR A 57 0.06 11.13 2.38
CA THR A 57 0.70 11.93 3.44
C THR A 57 0.35 11.42 4.82
N SER A 58 -0.90 11.01 5.06
CA SER A 58 -1.32 10.42 6.33
C SER A 58 -0.57 9.11 6.63
N MET A 59 -0.41 8.25 5.64
CA MET A 59 0.39 7.02 5.77
C MET A 59 1.86 7.35 6.06
N SER A 60 2.43 8.34 5.36
CA SER A 60 3.82 8.76 5.53
C SER A 60 4.07 9.38 6.91
N ASP A 61 3.16 10.22 7.39
CA ASP A 61 3.28 10.85 8.70
C ASP A 61 3.24 9.82 9.85
N ARG A 62 2.61 8.68 9.62
CA ARG A 62 2.50 7.58 10.57
C ARG A 62 3.38 6.37 10.21
N TYR A 63 4.32 6.54 9.27
CA TYR A 63 5.17 5.44 8.81
C TYR A 63 5.96 4.76 9.93
N ASP A 64 6.41 5.53 10.92
CA ASP A 64 7.19 4.98 12.04
C ASP A 64 6.43 3.89 12.81
N GLU A 65 5.09 3.97 12.85
CA GLU A 65 4.24 2.93 13.46
C GLU A 65 4.23 1.63 12.62
N PHE A 66 4.33 1.74 11.29
CA PHE A 66 4.47 0.57 10.42
C PHE A 66 5.87 -0.04 10.53
N ASP A 67 6.91 0.78 10.58
CA ASP A 67 8.29 0.34 10.72
C ASP A 67 8.51 -0.39 12.06
N ASP A 68 7.95 0.12 13.15
CA ASP A 68 7.95 -0.53 14.46
C ASP A 68 7.26 -1.91 14.45
N LEU A 69 6.39 -2.15 13.48
CA LEU A 69 5.69 -3.43 13.27
C LEU A 69 6.36 -4.31 12.18
N ASP A 70 7.60 -4.00 11.81
CA ASP A 70 8.32 -4.71 10.75
C ASP A 70 7.56 -4.77 9.41
N ALA A 71 6.87 -3.68 9.06
CA ALA A 71 6.08 -3.58 7.85
C ALA A 71 6.64 -2.52 6.89
N GLU A 72 6.84 -2.92 5.63
CA GLU A 72 7.15 -2.03 4.53
C GLU A 72 5.85 -1.55 3.86
N VAL A 73 5.73 -0.25 3.66
CA VAL A 73 4.62 0.37 2.95
C VAL A 73 5.05 0.69 1.53
N ILE A 74 4.23 0.34 0.55
CA ILE A 74 4.45 0.65 -0.87
C ILE A 74 3.17 1.24 -1.44
N GLY A 75 3.24 2.47 -1.95
CA GLY A 75 2.14 3.09 -2.71
C GLY A 75 2.32 2.85 -4.20
N VAL A 76 1.23 2.58 -4.91
CA VAL A 76 1.23 2.20 -6.33
C VAL A 76 0.16 2.95 -7.10
N SER A 77 0.53 3.54 -8.23
CA SER A 77 -0.41 3.95 -9.27
C SER A 77 0.11 3.55 -10.65
N THR A 78 -0.69 3.79 -11.68
CA THR A 78 -0.29 3.55 -13.07
C THR A 78 0.52 4.71 -13.68
N ASP A 79 0.79 5.76 -12.91
CA ASP A 79 1.67 6.86 -13.31
C ASP A 79 3.13 6.41 -13.43
N THR A 80 3.94 7.20 -14.10
CA THR A 80 5.38 6.94 -14.25
C THR A 80 6.18 7.37 -13.01
N ILE A 81 7.39 6.85 -12.85
CA ILE A 81 8.32 7.30 -11.80
C ILE A 81 8.65 8.80 -11.93
N HIS A 82 8.62 9.35 -13.13
CA HIS A 82 8.87 10.77 -13.37
C HIS A 82 7.74 11.64 -12.82
N THR A 83 6.48 11.22 -13.01
CA THR A 83 5.31 11.88 -12.42
C THR A 83 5.33 11.78 -10.91
N HIS A 84 5.63 10.61 -10.36
CA HIS A 84 5.79 10.43 -8.92
C HIS A 84 6.84 11.37 -8.33
N LEU A 85 8.01 11.47 -8.95
CA LEU A 85 9.08 12.34 -8.48
C LEU A 85 8.67 13.81 -8.51
N ALA A 86 8.01 14.24 -9.57
CA ALA A 86 7.49 15.61 -9.67
C ALA A 86 6.50 15.91 -8.55
N TRP A 87 5.61 14.96 -8.23
CA TRP A 87 4.63 15.13 -7.17
C TRP A 87 5.24 15.13 -5.77
N ILE A 88 6.24 14.28 -5.52
CA ILE A 88 7.02 14.27 -4.27
C ILE A 88 7.77 15.60 -4.09
N ASN A 89 8.27 16.19 -5.16
CA ASN A 89 8.99 17.46 -5.12
C ASN A 89 8.07 18.69 -5.04
N THR A 90 6.77 18.50 -5.15
CA THR A 90 5.78 19.56 -4.96
C THR A 90 5.39 19.68 -3.48
N ASP A 91 5.34 20.89 -2.95
CA ASP A 91 4.99 21.15 -1.56
C ASP A 91 3.54 20.71 -1.27
N ARG A 92 3.30 20.22 -0.06
CA ARG A 92 1.95 19.83 0.40
C ARG A 92 0.93 20.97 0.31
N LYS A 93 1.37 22.22 0.49
CA LYS A 93 0.51 23.41 0.34
C LYS A 93 0.06 23.65 -1.09
N GLU A 94 0.76 23.11 -2.05
CA GLU A 94 0.48 23.17 -3.48
C GLU A 94 -0.11 21.85 -4.01
N ASN A 95 -0.75 21.08 -3.14
CA ASN A 95 -1.33 19.77 -3.45
C ASN A 95 -0.29 18.71 -3.85
N GLY A 96 0.95 18.89 -3.42
CA GLY A 96 2.03 17.92 -3.56
C GLY A 96 2.10 16.95 -2.38
N LEU A 97 3.06 16.06 -2.42
CA LEU A 97 3.29 15.08 -1.34
C LEU A 97 4.36 15.57 -0.35
N GLY A 98 5.31 16.36 -0.81
CA GLY A 98 6.52 16.62 -0.02
C GLY A 98 7.33 15.33 0.19
N GLU A 99 8.18 15.31 1.19
CA GLU A 99 8.97 14.12 1.51
C GLU A 99 8.09 12.97 2.00
N LEU A 100 8.35 11.78 1.46
CA LEU A 100 7.69 10.54 1.85
C LEU A 100 8.66 9.62 2.58
N LYS A 101 8.14 8.84 3.51
CA LYS A 101 8.91 7.84 4.27
C LYS A 101 8.83 6.43 3.66
N PHE A 102 8.15 6.26 2.55
CA PHE A 102 8.04 5.00 1.82
C PHE A 102 8.07 5.23 0.30
N PRO A 103 8.40 4.21 -0.50
CA PRO A 103 8.50 4.35 -1.95
C PRO A 103 7.15 4.45 -2.64
N LEU A 104 7.11 5.17 -3.77
CA LEU A 104 6.01 5.17 -4.73
C LEU A 104 6.41 4.37 -5.97
N ALA A 105 5.69 3.30 -6.23
CA ALA A 105 5.91 2.39 -7.35
C ALA A 105 5.01 2.73 -8.55
N ALA A 106 5.54 2.48 -9.73
CA ALA A 106 4.91 2.79 -11.01
C ALA A 106 4.51 1.49 -11.72
N ASP A 107 3.21 1.22 -11.76
CA ASP A 107 2.63 0.08 -12.51
C ASP A 107 2.19 0.51 -13.91
N THR A 108 3.13 1.05 -14.70
CA THR A 108 2.85 1.64 -16.01
C THR A 108 2.32 0.65 -17.05
N ASN A 109 2.61 -0.63 -16.91
CA ASN A 109 2.09 -1.70 -17.76
C ASN A 109 0.77 -2.30 -17.26
N HIS A 110 0.24 -1.83 -16.14
CA HIS A 110 -1.03 -2.24 -15.52
C HIS A 110 -1.08 -3.71 -15.03
N VAL A 111 0.05 -4.40 -15.01
CA VAL A 111 0.09 -5.84 -14.67
C VAL A 111 -0.25 -6.06 -13.21
N VAL A 112 0.39 -5.32 -12.31
CA VAL A 112 0.21 -5.52 -10.85
C VAL A 112 -1.19 -5.10 -10.43
N SER A 113 -1.68 -3.95 -10.89
CA SER A 113 -3.06 -3.50 -10.63
C SER A 113 -4.11 -4.50 -11.11
N ARG A 114 -3.86 -5.14 -12.26
CA ARG A 114 -4.76 -6.18 -12.80
C ARG A 114 -4.70 -7.45 -11.95
N GLU A 115 -3.52 -7.91 -11.59
CA GLU A 115 -3.35 -9.12 -10.78
C GLU A 115 -3.94 -9.00 -9.37
N TYR A 116 -3.90 -7.79 -8.79
CA TYR A 116 -4.54 -7.51 -7.50
C TYR A 116 -6.04 -7.15 -7.63
N GLY A 117 -6.60 -7.19 -8.84
CA GLY A 117 -8.03 -7.01 -9.07
C GLY A 117 -8.54 -5.59 -8.85
N VAL A 118 -7.68 -4.58 -8.94
CA VAL A 118 -8.05 -3.17 -8.71
C VAL A 118 -8.03 -2.31 -9.97
N LEU A 119 -7.58 -2.84 -11.11
CA LEU A 119 -7.50 -2.07 -12.34
C LEU A 119 -8.89 -1.81 -12.94
N ILE A 120 -9.18 -0.54 -13.22
CA ILE A 120 -10.31 -0.13 -14.06
C ILE A 120 -9.78 -0.12 -15.49
N GLU A 121 -10.07 -1.19 -16.24
CA GLU A 121 -9.49 -1.42 -17.59
C GLU A 121 -9.80 -0.26 -18.54
N GLU A 122 -11.01 0.30 -18.48
CA GLU A 122 -11.47 1.35 -19.39
C GLU A 122 -10.77 2.69 -19.13
N GLU A 123 -10.30 2.91 -17.90
CA GLU A 123 -9.68 4.16 -17.47
C GLU A 123 -8.15 4.07 -17.36
N GLY A 124 -7.62 2.85 -17.25
CA GLY A 124 -6.19 2.60 -17.03
C GLY A 124 -5.68 3.07 -15.67
N VAL A 125 -6.55 3.16 -14.67
CA VAL A 125 -6.22 3.56 -13.31
C VAL A 125 -6.68 2.53 -12.29
N ALA A 126 -6.12 2.56 -11.09
CA ALA A 126 -6.49 1.65 -10.03
C ALA A 126 -7.60 2.21 -9.13
N LEU A 127 -8.42 1.31 -8.60
CA LEU A 127 -9.23 1.58 -7.41
C LEU A 127 -8.33 1.73 -6.18
N ARG A 128 -8.90 2.26 -5.08
CA ARG A 128 -8.19 2.39 -3.79
C ARG A 128 -8.16 1.04 -3.07
N GLY A 129 -7.32 0.15 -3.55
CA GLY A 129 -7.05 -1.14 -2.90
C GLY A 129 -5.95 -1.04 -1.87
N LEU A 130 -6.07 -1.81 -0.78
CA LEU A 130 -5.02 -1.98 0.21
C LEU A 130 -4.94 -3.44 0.61
N PHE A 131 -3.74 -3.98 0.62
CA PHE A 131 -3.43 -5.39 0.83
C PHE A 131 -2.34 -5.52 1.88
N ILE A 132 -2.55 -6.43 2.84
CA ILE A 132 -1.53 -6.76 3.84
C ILE A 132 -1.06 -8.20 3.58
N ILE A 133 0.24 -8.34 3.39
CA ILE A 133 0.91 -9.59 3.04
C ILE A 133 1.92 -9.91 4.15
N ASN A 134 1.88 -11.14 4.64
CA ASN A 134 2.83 -11.57 5.68
C ASN A 134 4.23 -11.86 5.11
N PRO A 135 5.26 -12.06 5.95
CA PRO A 135 6.63 -12.36 5.49
C PRO A 135 6.77 -13.63 4.65
N ASP A 136 5.83 -14.57 4.75
CA ASP A 136 5.79 -15.79 3.92
C ASP A 136 5.14 -15.57 2.55
N GLY A 137 4.68 -14.34 2.27
CA GLY A 137 4.05 -13.97 1.00
C GLY A 137 2.57 -14.29 0.90
N GLU A 138 1.92 -14.67 2.00
CA GLU A 138 0.49 -14.92 2.02
C GLU A 138 -0.29 -13.62 2.20
N LEU A 139 -1.28 -13.41 1.34
CA LEU A 139 -2.20 -12.27 1.45
C LEU A 139 -3.20 -12.53 2.58
N GLN A 140 -3.18 -11.69 3.60
CA GLN A 140 -4.00 -11.89 4.81
C GLN A 140 -5.14 -10.89 4.97
N TYR A 141 -5.10 -9.76 4.29
CA TYR A 141 -6.14 -8.75 4.35
C TYR A 141 -6.24 -8.00 3.03
N ALA A 142 -7.44 -7.70 2.60
CA ALA A 142 -7.71 -6.89 1.43
C ALA A 142 -8.93 -6.00 1.66
N VAL A 143 -8.82 -4.73 1.31
CA VAL A 143 -9.94 -3.79 1.24
C VAL A 143 -9.83 -2.99 -0.05
N VAL A 144 -10.95 -2.78 -0.73
CA VAL A 144 -11.00 -1.98 -1.95
C VAL A 144 -12.14 -0.97 -1.83
N ASN A 145 -11.78 0.31 -1.77
CA ASN A 145 -12.75 1.40 -1.73
C ASN A 145 -13.03 1.94 -3.14
N HIS A 146 -14.23 2.47 -3.34
CA HIS A 146 -14.53 3.33 -4.47
C HIS A 146 -13.61 4.57 -4.44
N ASN A 147 -13.25 5.09 -5.61
CA ASN A 147 -12.27 6.17 -5.74
C ASN A 147 -12.63 7.49 -5.01
N ASN A 148 -13.89 7.67 -4.65
CA ASN A 148 -14.34 8.84 -3.89
C ASN A 148 -14.07 8.75 -2.37
N ILE A 149 -13.68 7.57 -1.86
CA ILE A 149 -13.58 7.32 -0.42
C ILE A 149 -12.14 6.96 -0.05
N GLY A 150 -11.48 7.85 0.72
CA GLY A 150 -10.17 7.58 1.30
C GLY A 150 -10.21 6.45 2.34
N ARG A 151 -9.06 5.80 2.52
CA ARG A 151 -8.89 4.70 3.48
C ARG A 151 -8.55 5.23 4.87
N ASP A 152 -8.72 4.37 5.86
CA ASP A 152 -8.47 4.68 7.26
C ASP A 152 -7.12 4.07 7.69
N VAL A 153 -6.17 4.94 8.10
CA VAL A 153 -4.83 4.52 8.53
C VAL A 153 -4.89 3.84 9.89
N ASP A 154 -5.76 4.29 10.80
CA ASP A 154 -5.96 3.65 12.10
C ASP A 154 -6.44 2.20 11.95
N GLU A 155 -7.38 1.97 11.05
CA GLU A 155 -7.88 0.62 10.76
C GLU A 155 -6.80 -0.25 10.12
N THR A 156 -5.98 0.30 9.22
CA THR A 156 -4.86 -0.44 8.62
C THR A 156 -3.87 -0.90 9.68
N LEU A 157 -3.47 -0.02 10.59
CA LEU A 157 -2.58 -0.35 11.72
C LEU A 157 -3.22 -1.34 12.68
N ARG A 158 -4.51 -1.17 12.98
CA ARG A 158 -5.25 -2.10 13.83
C ARG A 158 -5.25 -3.52 13.26
N VAL A 159 -5.57 -3.66 11.98
CA VAL A 159 -5.61 -4.97 11.32
C VAL A 159 -4.21 -5.60 11.23
N LEU A 160 -3.18 -4.82 10.89
CA LEU A 160 -1.79 -5.30 10.87
C LEU A 160 -1.39 -5.87 12.23
N GLN A 161 -1.66 -5.15 13.31
CA GLN A 161 -1.37 -5.62 14.66
C GLN A 161 -2.19 -6.86 15.04
N ALA A 162 -3.47 -6.91 14.65
CA ALA A 162 -4.31 -8.09 14.87
C ALA A 162 -3.73 -9.33 14.17
N LEU A 163 -3.31 -9.20 12.91
CA LEU A 163 -2.69 -10.29 12.16
C LEU A 163 -1.40 -10.78 12.80
N GLN A 164 -0.60 -9.86 13.35
CA GLN A 164 0.67 -10.20 14.01
C GLN A 164 0.50 -10.89 15.36
N THR A 165 -0.67 -10.84 16.00
CA THR A 165 -0.91 -11.59 17.24
C THR A 165 -0.88 -13.09 17.00
N GLY A 166 -1.23 -13.57 15.80
CA GLY A 166 -1.40 -14.98 15.49
C GLY A 166 -2.58 -15.66 16.18
N GLY A 167 -3.35 -14.92 16.97
CA GLY A 167 -4.50 -15.42 17.72
C GLY A 167 -5.85 -15.07 17.10
N LEU A 168 -6.92 -15.47 17.75
CA LEU A 168 -8.29 -15.15 17.35
C LEU A 168 -8.68 -13.79 17.91
N CYS A 169 -8.69 -12.77 17.09
CA CYS A 169 -9.11 -11.42 17.47
C CYS A 169 -10.64 -11.27 17.33
N PRO A 170 -11.36 -10.96 18.42
CA PRO A 170 -12.80 -10.76 18.33
C PRO A 170 -13.15 -9.48 17.53
N ALA A 171 -14.42 -9.34 17.19
CA ALA A 171 -14.93 -8.11 16.59
C ALA A 171 -14.56 -6.90 17.44
N ASN A 172 -14.17 -5.81 16.77
CA ASN A 172 -13.74 -4.55 17.44
C ASN A 172 -12.49 -4.69 18.32
N TRP A 173 -11.73 -5.75 18.17
CA TRP A 173 -10.46 -5.90 18.88
C TRP A 173 -9.55 -4.70 18.63
N LYS A 174 -8.86 -4.27 19.69
CA LYS A 174 -7.85 -3.20 19.60
C LYS A 174 -6.53 -3.67 20.18
N PRO A 175 -5.41 -3.08 19.72
CA PRO A 175 -4.09 -3.38 20.25
C PRO A 175 -4.05 -3.28 21.78
N GLY A 176 -3.42 -4.27 22.43
CA GLY A 176 -3.35 -4.38 23.90
C GLY A 176 -4.50 -5.16 24.53
N GLN A 177 -5.55 -5.50 23.79
CA GLN A 177 -6.61 -6.38 24.28
C GLN A 177 -6.23 -7.85 24.11
N ALA A 178 -6.83 -8.70 24.93
CA ALA A 178 -6.63 -10.15 24.84
C ALA A 178 -7.26 -10.71 23.55
N THR A 179 -6.65 -11.78 23.02
CA THR A 179 -7.24 -12.65 22.00
C THR A 179 -8.12 -13.72 22.66
N LEU A 180 -8.97 -14.38 21.88
CA LEU A 180 -9.81 -15.49 22.34
C LEU A 180 -8.99 -16.78 22.54
#